data_052080abd0b561f9543b913c3a9c7833
#
_entry.id   052080abd0b561f9543b913c3a9c7833
#
_cell.length_a   1.000
_cell.length_b   1.000
_cell.length_c   1.000
_cell.angle_alpha   90.00
_cell.angle_beta   90.00
_cell.angle_gamma   90.00
#
_symmetry.space_group_name_H-M   'P 1'
#
loop_
_entity.id
_entity.type
_entity.pdbx_description
1 polymer ?
#
loop_
_entity_poly.entity_id
_entity_poly.type
_entity_poly.pdbx_seq_one_letter_code
_entity_poly.pdbx_strand_id
1 'polypeptide(L)'
;TLPENDLAGNTRIQKEKVDIGAYETSYESEFKIVPDANNIIYVTTTGAGSKNGSSWENATAHLNMALAEGSTMSTKPTIWVAAGTYYGDGTSTNAFRMVEGVNVYGGFAGTETSLQQRVTETNVTILDGQGSQRVLYQDKVYTESTATVWDGITIQNGGGAYNGAGAYILEYGTLRNCVIKNNGREFTSSGRVYGGGVYLVGGRLEQCKIHDNLLKNTNSNYIYGAGVYMTNGYITDCEIYNNEVNNTYSYSYANCA
;
A
#
# COMPACT_ATOMS: atom_id res chain seq x y z
N THR A 1 -8.54 31.68 -33.94
CA THR A 1 -7.72 31.84 -32.73
C THR A 1 -8.67 31.78 -31.53
N LEU A 2 -8.39 30.95 -30.56
CA LEU A 2 -9.12 30.92 -29.29
C LEU A 2 -8.92 32.27 -28.58
N PRO A 3 -9.94 32.82 -27.91
CA PRO A 3 -9.77 33.98 -27.03
C PRO A 3 -8.70 33.69 -25.97
N GLU A 4 -7.97 34.70 -25.54
CA GLU A 4 -6.91 34.58 -24.54
C GLU A 4 -7.47 34.18 -23.16
N ASN A 5 -8.69 34.59 -22.84
CA ASN A 5 -9.37 34.29 -21.59
C ASN A 5 -10.67 33.51 -21.82
N ASP A 6 -11.10 32.79 -20.77
CA ASP A 6 -12.40 32.11 -20.69
C ASP A 6 -13.55 33.11 -20.38
N LEU A 7 -14.78 32.61 -20.23
CA LEU A 7 -15.95 33.43 -19.90
C LEU A 7 -15.91 34.03 -18.48
N ALA A 8 -15.07 33.45 -17.57
CA ALA A 8 -14.85 33.98 -16.23
C ALA A 8 -13.65 34.92 -16.14
N GLY A 9 -12.93 35.16 -17.27
CA GLY A 9 -11.74 36.01 -17.34
C GLY A 9 -10.42 35.31 -17.00
N ASN A 10 -10.40 33.99 -16.82
CA ASN A 10 -9.18 33.24 -16.55
C ASN A 10 -8.42 32.93 -17.84
N THR A 11 -7.09 32.91 -17.78
CA THR A 11 -6.24 32.61 -18.94
C THR A 11 -6.46 31.16 -19.42
N ARG A 12 -6.74 30.96 -20.71
CA ARG A 12 -7.03 29.68 -21.33
C ARG A 12 -5.84 28.71 -21.41
N ILE A 13 -4.63 29.21 -21.34
CA ILE A 13 -3.42 28.39 -21.35
C ILE A 13 -2.82 28.41 -19.95
N GLN A 14 -2.92 27.28 -19.26
CA GLN A 14 -2.28 27.10 -17.97
C GLN A 14 -1.31 25.93 -18.03
N LYS A 15 -0.07 26.14 -17.59
CA LYS A 15 1.00 25.10 -17.58
C LYS A 15 1.15 24.39 -18.95
N GLU A 16 1.13 25.17 -20.04
CA GLU A 16 1.28 24.69 -21.42
C GLU A 16 0.13 23.78 -21.93
N LYS A 17 -0.99 23.72 -21.21
CA LYS A 17 -2.19 23.00 -21.64
C LYS A 17 -3.33 23.96 -21.89
N VAL A 18 -4.09 23.68 -22.95
CA VAL A 18 -5.31 24.42 -23.30
C VAL A 18 -6.50 23.60 -22.77
N ASP A 19 -7.32 24.20 -21.92
CA ASP A 19 -8.65 23.71 -21.62
C ASP A 19 -9.63 24.24 -22.68
N ILE A 20 -10.43 23.37 -23.28
CA ILE A 20 -11.39 23.71 -24.34
C ILE A 20 -12.76 24.04 -23.72
N GLY A 21 -12.88 24.10 -22.40
CA GLY A 21 -14.10 24.41 -21.68
C GLY A 21 -14.46 25.92 -21.80
N ALA A 22 -15.74 26.22 -21.55
CA ALA A 22 -16.23 27.60 -21.49
C ALA A 22 -15.69 28.35 -20.26
N TYR A 23 -15.28 27.61 -19.26
CA TYR A 23 -14.64 28.08 -18.02
C TYR A 23 -13.34 27.30 -17.83
N GLU A 24 -12.23 28.03 -17.79
CA GLU A 24 -10.95 27.39 -17.46
C GLU A 24 -10.89 27.13 -15.97
N THR A 25 -10.66 25.88 -15.61
CA THR A 25 -10.36 25.55 -14.22
C THR A 25 -8.92 25.94 -13.93
N SER A 26 -8.68 26.68 -12.86
CA SER A 26 -7.33 26.89 -12.35
C SER A 26 -6.77 25.55 -11.94
N TYR A 27 -5.94 24.94 -12.78
CA TYR A 27 -5.14 23.76 -12.45
C TYR A 27 -3.98 24.16 -11.52
N GLU A 28 -4.28 24.76 -10.41
CA GLU A 28 -3.46 24.55 -9.23
C GLU A 28 -3.83 23.16 -8.73
N SER A 29 -2.84 22.31 -8.49
CA SER A 29 -3.11 21.03 -7.83
C SER A 29 -3.82 21.36 -6.52
N GLU A 30 -5.14 21.18 -6.47
CA GLU A 30 -5.98 21.56 -5.33
C GLU A 30 -5.54 20.88 -4.02
N PHE A 31 -4.57 19.97 -4.12
CA PHE A 31 -4.07 19.20 -2.99
C PHE A 31 -2.54 19.12 -3.02
N LYS A 32 -1.87 20.18 -2.56
CA LYS A 32 -0.46 20.07 -2.20
C LYS A 32 -0.37 19.36 -0.83
N ILE A 33 0.15 18.15 -0.80
CA ILE A 33 0.43 17.47 0.46
C ILE A 33 1.56 18.19 1.19
N VAL A 34 1.31 18.53 2.45
CA VAL A 34 2.25 19.26 3.31
C VAL A 34 2.34 18.53 4.65
N PRO A 35 3.51 18.06 5.08
CA PRO A 35 3.67 17.51 6.43
C PRO A 35 3.54 18.61 7.49
N ASP A 36 3.23 18.22 8.72
CA ASP A 36 3.26 19.11 9.87
C ASP A 36 4.69 19.50 10.29
N ALA A 37 4.82 20.26 11.39
CA ALA A 37 6.11 20.69 11.93
C ALA A 37 6.99 19.51 12.41
N ASN A 38 6.41 18.34 12.67
CA ASN A 38 7.10 17.12 13.05
C ASN A 38 7.38 16.20 11.84
N ASN A 39 7.15 16.70 10.63
CA ASN A 39 7.30 15.96 9.38
C ASN A 39 6.35 14.76 9.25
N ILE A 40 5.11 14.90 9.72
CA ILE A 40 4.05 13.90 9.67
C ILE A 40 2.99 14.32 8.65
N ILE A 41 2.55 13.36 7.82
CA ILE A 41 1.39 13.51 6.92
C ILE A 41 0.25 12.66 7.49
N TYR A 42 -0.92 13.26 7.62
CA TYR A 42 -2.12 12.63 8.18
C TYR A 42 -3.09 12.20 7.08
N VAL A 43 -3.55 10.95 7.16
CA VAL A 43 -4.43 10.32 6.16
C VAL A 43 -5.67 9.75 6.84
N THR A 44 -6.86 10.07 6.32
CA THR A 44 -8.14 9.45 6.70
C THR A 44 -8.87 8.98 5.45
N THR A 45 -9.92 8.18 5.58
CA THR A 45 -10.64 7.63 4.40
C THR A 45 -11.37 8.69 3.58
N THR A 46 -11.77 9.80 4.17
CA THR A 46 -12.56 10.86 3.52
C THR A 46 -11.82 12.17 3.37
N GLY A 47 -10.68 12.30 4.03
CA GLY A 47 -10.03 13.59 4.21
C GLY A 47 -10.80 14.52 5.14
N ALA A 48 -10.18 15.64 5.50
CA ALA A 48 -10.78 16.68 6.34
C ALA A 48 -10.23 18.06 5.96
N GLY A 49 -10.95 19.11 6.27
CA GLY A 49 -10.53 20.51 6.07
C GLY A 49 -9.92 20.79 4.70
N SER A 50 -8.69 21.29 4.67
CA SER A 50 -7.93 21.60 3.45
C SER A 50 -7.42 20.35 2.70
N LYS A 51 -7.54 19.16 3.26
CA LYS A 51 -7.11 17.87 2.70
C LYS A 51 -5.62 17.80 2.31
N ASN A 52 -4.80 18.67 2.87
CA ASN A 52 -3.38 18.75 2.55
C ASN A 52 -2.49 17.83 3.40
N GLY A 53 -3.04 17.12 4.38
CA GLY A 53 -2.33 16.17 5.22
C GLY A 53 -1.56 16.79 6.40
N SER A 54 -1.69 18.11 6.68
CA SER A 54 -0.88 18.81 7.69
C SER A 54 -1.34 18.58 9.15
N SER A 55 -2.48 17.98 9.36
CA SER A 55 -3.03 17.59 10.68
C SER A 55 -4.19 16.63 10.48
N TRP A 56 -4.76 16.07 11.56
CA TRP A 56 -6.00 15.30 11.47
C TRP A 56 -7.18 16.12 10.96
N GLU A 57 -7.28 17.41 11.36
CA GLU A 57 -8.32 18.33 10.88
C GLU A 57 -8.16 18.71 9.39
N ASN A 58 -6.97 18.52 8.84
CA ASN A 58 -6.65 18.78 7.45
C ASN A 58 -6.14 17.52 6.71
N ALA A 59 -6.51 16.33 7.20
CA ALA A 59 -6.04 15.06 6.67
C ALA A 59 -6.37 14.87 5.18
N THR A 60 -5.46 14.29 4.42
CA THR A 60 -5.76 13.88 3.04
C THR A 60 -6.55 12.56 3.01
N ALA A 61 -7.38 12.38 1.96
CA ALA A 61 -8.05 11.10 1.70
C ALA A 61 -7.19 10.14 0.85
N HIS A 62 -6.05 10.60 0.35
CA HIS A 62 -5.30 9.93 -0.72
C HIS A 62 -3.94 9.43 -0.22
N LEU A 63 -3.91 8.20 0.32
CA LEU A 63 -2.66 7.57 0.77
C LEU A 63 -1.60 7.49 -0.37
N ASN A 64 -2.02 7.14 -1.58
CA ASN A 64 -1.09 7.08 -2.72
C ASN A 64 -0.49 8.43 -3.09
N MET A 65 -1.26 9.53 -2.95
CA MET A 65 -0.72 10.88 -3.14
C MET A 65 0.26 11.25 -2.03
N ALA A 66 -0.07 10.94 -0.76
CA ALA A 66 0.84 11.17 0.36
C ALA A 66 2.17 10.43 0.18
N LEU A 67 2.13 9.18 -0.30
CA LEU A 67 3.31 8.38 -0.63
C LEU A 67 4.11 9.00 -1.80
N ALA A 68 3.44 9.41 -2.87
CA ALA A 68 4.06 10.00 -4.05
C ALA A 68 4.76 11.32 -3.70
N GLU A 69 4.07 12.22 -3.02
CA GLU A 69 4.66 13.49 -2.57
C GLU A 69 5.80 13.28 -1.56
N GLY A 70 5.59 12.38 -0.58
CA GLY A 70 6.64 12.00 0.38
C GLY A 70 7.90 11.48 -0.30
N SER A 71 7.77 10.82 -1.45
CA SER A 71 8.91 10.32 -2.24
C SER A 71 9.79 11.43 -2.80
N THR A 72 9.24 12.61 -3.04
CA THR A 72 9.95 13.75 -3.64
C THR A 72 10.60 14.67 -2.60
N MET A 73 10.15 14.59 -1.34
CA MET A 73 10.65 15.44 -0.26
C MET A 73 12.10 15.10 0.12
N SER A 74 12.91 16.12 0.36
CA SER A 74 14.32 15.94 0.78
C SER A 74 14.43 15.25 2.13
N THR A 75 13.60 15.65 3.10
CA THR A 75 13.40 14.92 4.36
C THR A 75 12.16 14.06 4.21
N LYS A 76 12.32 12.73 4.28
CA LYS A 76 11.21 11.80 4.10
C LYS A 76 10.23 11.90 5.28
N PRO A 77 8.94 12.14 5.01
CA PRO A 77 7.94 12.25 6.07
C PRO A 77 7.59 10.87 6.64
N THR A 78 6.96 10.90 7.80
CA THR A 78 6.20 9.78 8.34
C THR A 78 4.73 9.96 8.00
N ILE A 79 4.04 8.90 7.60
CA ILE A 79 2.61 8.95 7.29
C ILE A 79 1.82 8.25 8.40
N TRP A 80 0.87 8.94 9.00
CA TRP A 80 -0.07 8.40 9.96
C TRP A 80 -1.43 8.18 9.30
N VAL A 81 -1.93 6.95 9.40
CA VAL A 81 -3.14 6.53 8.70
C VAL A 81 -4.20 6.11 9.70
N ALA A 82 -5.33 6.80 9.70
CA ALA A 82 -6.44 6.49 10.59
C ALA A 82 -7.12 5.17 10.24
N ALA A 83 -7.94 4.67 11.16
CA ALA A 83 -8.79 3.51 10.95
C ALA A 83 -9.68 3.67 9.71
N GLY A 84 -9.91 2.56 9.01
CA GLY A 84 -10.74 2.51 7.81
C GLY A 84 -10.11 1.70 6.70
N THR A 85 -10.82 1.57 5.57
CA THR A 85 -10.35 0.81 4.41
C THR A 85 -9.91 1.74 3.29
N TYR A 86 -8.70 1.50 2.82
CA TYR A 86 -8.04 2.24 1.74
C TYR A 86 -7.84 1.31 0.55
N TYR A 87 -8.14 1.83 -0.63
CA TYR A 87 -8.08 1.10 -1.89
C TYR A 87 -6.99 1.68 -2.79
N GLY A 88 -6.45 0.85 -3.67
CA GLY A 88 -5.67 1.32 -4.79
C GLY A 88 -6.52 2.11 -5.80
N ASP A 89 -5.87 2.76 -6.75
CA ASP A 89 -6.53 3.52 -7.82
C ASP A 89 -7.15 2.64 -8.92
N GLY A 90 -6.95 1.32 -8.84
CA GLY A 90 -7.42 0.35 -9.84
C GLY A 90 -6.70 0.40 -11.19
N THR A 91 -5.78 1.33 -11.40
CA THR A 91 -5.08 1.52 -12.69
C THR A 91 -3.77 0.74 -12.78
N SER A 92 -3.19 0.37 -11.64
CA SER A 92 -1.94 -0.36 -11.51
C SER A 92 -2.17 -1.82 -11.09
N THR A 93 -1.20 -2.70 -11.33
CA THR A 93 -1.18 -4.06 -10.78
C THR A 93 -0.94 -4.11 -9.28
N ASN A 94 -0.51 -2.99 -8.67
CA ASN A 94 -0.24 -2.85 -7.24
C ASN A 94 -1.09 -1.72 -6.67
N ALA A 95 -1.79 -1.97 -5.55
CA ALA A 95 -2.65 -0.97 -4.92
C ALA A 95 -1.81 0.13 -4.23
N PHE A 96 -0.74 -0.26 -3.53
CA PHE A 96 0.14 0.67 -2.82
C PHE A 96 1.61 0.33 -3.06
N ARG A 97 2.44 1.37 -3.13
CA ARG A 97 3.89 1.22 -3.24
C ARG A 97 4.57 1.60 -1.91
N MET A 98 5.39 0.71 -1.37
CA MET A 98 6.32 1.08 -0.30
C MET A 98 7.36 2.06 -0.88
N VAL A 99 7.53 3.20 -0.24
CA VAL A 99 8.41 4.28 -0.71
C VAL A 99 9.63 4.36 0.20
N GLU A 100 10.80 4.40 -0.41
CA GLU A 100 12.09 4.46 0.29
C GLU A 100 12.15 5.59 1.31
N GLY A 101 12.44 5.26 2.57
CA GLY A 101 12.55 6.20 3.69
C GLY A 101 11.22 6.76 4.21
N VAL A 102 10.07 6.44 3.60
CA VAL A 102 8.75 6.90 4.05
C VAL A 102 8.11 5.83 4.92
N ASN A 103 8.13 6.05 6.23
CA ASN A 103 7.48 5.14 7.17
C ASN A 103 5.97 5.39 7.22
N VAL A 104 5.20 4.30 7.36
CA VAL A 104 3.73 4.36 7.44
C VAL A 104 3.26 3.65 8.69
N TYR A 105 2.43 4.32 9.47
CA TYR A 105 1.85 3.79 10.70
C TYR A 105 0.33 3.83 10.63
N GLY A 106 -0.30 2.68 10.85
CA GLY A 106 -1.74 2.55 11.04
C GLY A 106 -2.12 2.49 12.52
N GLY A 107 -3.41 2.36 12.81
CA GLY A 107 -3.91 2.16 14.16
C GLY A 107 -4.35 3.44 14.87
N PHE A 108 -4.61 4.52 14.14
CA PHE A 108 -5.06 5.79 14.70
C PHE A 108 -6.58 5.96 14.62
N ALA A 109 -7.18 6.60 15.61
CA ALA A 109 -8.57 7.05 15.57
C ALA A 109 -8.72 8.37 14.78
N GLY A 110 -7.64 9.12 14.58
CA GLY A 110 -7.64 10.43 13.94
C GLY A 110 -7.64 11.62 14.90
N THR A 111 -7.17 11.41 16.12
CA THR A 111 -7.11 12.45 17.17
C THR A 111 -5.80 12.42 17.97
N GLU A 112 -4.94 11.44 17.70
CA GLU A 112 -3.72 11.21 18.43
C GLU A 112 -2.67 12.28 18.13
N THR A 113 -1.89 12.61 19.16
CA THR A 113 -0.78 13.56 19.10
C THR A 113 0.60 12.89 19.24
N SER A 114 0.62 11.58 19.50
CA SER A 114 1.84 10.78 19.57
C SER A 114 1.63 9.36 19.04
N LEU A 115 2.70 8.75 18.56
CA LEU A 115 2.68 7.39 17.99
C LEU A 115 2.23 6.33 19.02
N GLN A 116 2.50 6.55 20.29
CA GLN A 116 2.18 5.63 21.38
C GLN A 116 0.70 5.57 21.73
N GLN A 117 -0.10 6.55 21.29
CA GLN A 117 -1.55 6.60 21.57
C GLN A 117 -2.37 5.73 20.60
N ARG A 118 -1.78 5.25 19.52
CA ARG A 118 -2.48 4.40 18.56
C ARG A 118 -2.85 3.04 19.17
N VAL A 119 -3.98 2.49 18.76
CA VAL A 119 -4.49 1.20 19.21
C VAL A 119 -4.88 0.37 17.99
N THR A 120 -3.96 -0.43 17.49
CA THR A 120 -4.10 -1.18 16.22
C THR A 120 -5.23 -2.21 16.24
N GLU A 121 -5.60 -2.71 17.43
CA GLU A 121 -6.66 -3.71 17.61
C GLU A 121 -8.06 -3.11 17.43
N THR A 122 -8.26 -1.84 17.78
CA THR A 122 -9.56 -1.17 17.68
C THR A 122 -9.64 -0.21 16.49
N ASN A 123 -8.55 0.46 16.19
CA ASN A 123 -8.46 1.42 15.09
C ASN A 123 -7.83 0.74 13.87
N VAL A 124 -8.50 -0.25 13.31
CA VAL A 124 -7.94 -1.07 12.24
C VAL A 124 -7.79 -0.28 10.95
N THR A 125 -6.57 -0.11 10.49
CA THR A 125 -6.21 0.47 9.18
C THR A 125 -6.07 -0.66 8.17
N ILE A 126 -6.90 -0.66 7.12
CA ILE A 126 -6.95 -1.74 6.13
C ILE A 126 -6.50 -1.22 4.76
N LEU A 127 -5.55 -1.90 4.15
CA LEU A 127 -5.20 -1.77 2.74
C LEU A 127 -5.80 -2.95 1.99
N ASP A 128 -6.66 -2.68 1.02
CA ASP A 128 -7.45 -3.69 0.32
C ASP A 128 -7.14 -3.71 -1.18
N GLY A 129 -6.76 -4.87 -1.69
CA GLY A 129 -6.42 -5.09 -3.11
C GLY A 129 -7.61 -5.43 -3.99
N GLN A 130 -8.83 -5.47 -3.44
CA GLN A 130 -10.08 -5.73 -4.15
C GLN A 130 -10.06 -7.03 -5.00
N GLY A 131 -9.25 -8.01 -4.61
CA GLY A 131 -9.08 -9.28 -5.32
C GLY A 131 -8.35 -9.18 -6.67
N SER A 132 -7.97 -8.01 -7.10
CA SER A 132 -7.41 -7.77 -8.45
C SER A 132 -6.00 -7.17 -8.46
N GLN A 133 -5.58 -6.49 -7.40
CA GLN A 133 -4.27 -5.87 -7.28
C GLN A 133 -3.44 -6.57 -6.19
N ARG A 134 -2.11 -6.65 -6.34
CA ARG A 134 -1.24 -6.83 -5.18
C ARG A 134 -1.44 -5.66 -4.24
N VAL A 135 -1.55 -5.92 -2.93
CA VAL A 135 -1.82 -4.81 -2.01
C VAL A 135 -0.60 -3.93 -1.84
N LEU A 136 0.55 -4.49 -1.46
CA LEU A 136 1.76 -3.71 -1.18
C LEU A 136 2.95 -4.20 -2.01
N TYR A 137 3.69 -3.28 -2.60
CA TYR A 137 4.83 -3.58 -3.45
C TYR A 137 6.02 -2.67 -3.15
N GLN A 138 7.14 -3.27 -2.82
CA GLN A 138 8.44 -2.60 -2.81
C GLN A 138 9.11 -2.81 -4.18
N ASP A 139 9.41 -1.74 -4.88
CA ASP A 139 9.87 -1.78 -6.28
C ASP A 139 11.38 -1.95 -6.44
N LYS A 140 12.15 -1.65 -5.40
CA LYS A 140 13.62 -1.77 -5.38
C LYS A 140 14.14 -2.05 -3.98
N VAL A 141 15.34 -2.56 -3.90
CA VAL A 141 16.11 -2.66 -2.64
C VAL A 141 16.45 -1.25 -2.16
N TYR A 142 16.28 -1.01 -0.86
CA TYR A 142 16.67 0.24 -0.22
C TYR A 142 18.09 0.14 0.35
N THR A 143 18.50 1.11 1.15
CA THR A 143 19.75 1.08 1.90
C THR A 143 19.45 1.05 3.40
N GLU A 144 20.43 0.72 4.22
CA GLU A 144 20.27 0.73 5.67
C GLU A 144 19.80 2.10 6.20
N SER A 145 20.34 3.17 5.64
CA SER A 145 19.98 4.56 6.02
C SER A 145 18.60 5.00 5.54
N THR A 146 18.02 4.28 4.59
CA THR A 146 16.67 4.56 4.03
C THR A 146 15.70 3.40 4.27
N ALA A 147 16.00 2.53 5.21
CA ALA A 147 15.13 1.43 5.61
C ALA A 147 13.73 1.95 5.93
N THR A 148 12.72 1.23 5.47
CA THR A 148 11.33 1.66 5.52
C THR A 148 10.48 0.69 6.30
N VAL A 149 9.67 1.21 7.21
CA VAL A 149 8.78 0.42 8.07
C VAL A 149 7.32 0.79 7.79
N TRP A 150 6.49 -0.23 7.56
CA TRP A 150 5.04 -0.12 7.59
C TRP A 150 4.52 -0.92 8.80
N ASP A 151 3.77 -0.28 9.68
CA ASP A 151 3.48 -0.78 11.02
C ASP A 151 1.99 -0.63 11.38
N GLY A 152 1.40 -1.68 11.96
CA GLY A 152 0.02 -1.65 12.47
C GLY A 152 -1.05 -1.62 11.39
N ILE A 153 -0.83 -2.30 10.25
CA ILE A 153 -1.70 -2.26 9.07
C ILE A 153 -2.23 -3.66 8.75
N THR A 154 -3.49 -3.75 8.37
CA THR A 154 -4.07 -4.96 7.78
C THR A 154 -3.94 -4.90 6.26
N ILE A 155 -3.35 -5.93 5.66
CA ILE A 155 -3.13 -6.12 4.22
C ILE A 155 -4.04 -7.27 3.78
N GLN A 156 -5.07 -6.99 2.98
CA GLN A 156 -6.06 -8.00 2.62
C GLN A 156 -6.57 -7.91 1.18
N ASN A 157 -7.24 -8.98 0.76
CA ASN A 157 -7.87 -9.11 -0.55
C ASN A 157 -6.93 -8.81 -1.72
N GLY A 158 -5.65 -9.14 -1.54
CA GLY A 158 -4.65 -9.04 -2.61
C GLY A 158 -4.87 -10.12 -3.66
N GLY A 159 -4.72 -9.74 -4.94
CA GLY A 159 -4.81 -10.62 -6.10
C GLY A 159 -3.91 -10.14 -7.22
N GLY A 160 -4.15 -10.61 -8.44
CA GLY A 160 -3.52 -10.05 -9.65
C GLY A 160 -2.02 -10.36 -9.85
N ALA A 161 -1.29 -10.84 -8.84
CA ALA A 161 0.16 -11.03 -8.90
C ALA A 161 0.57 -12.49 -8.69
N TYR A 162 1.62 -12.93 -9.38
CA TYR A 162 2.21 -14.26 -9.20
C TYR A 162 3.08 -14.38 -7.93
N ASN A 163 3.60 -13.27 -7.43
CA ASN A 163 4.49 -13.21 -6.28
C ASN A 163 3.97 -12.22 -5.27
N GLY A 164 3.66 -12.67 -4.05
CA GLY A 164 3.20 -11.82 -2.96
C GLY A 164 1.90 -11.09 -3.28
N ALA A 165 0.77 -11.79 -3.38
CA ALA A 165 -0.51 -11.14 -3.66
C ALA A 165 -0.88 -10.11 -2.58
N GLY A 166 -0.60 -10.39 -1.30
CA GLY A 166 -0.68 -9.40 -0.25
C GLY A 166 0.48 -8.41 -0.28
N ALA A 167 1.73 -8.89 -0.13
CA ALA A 167 2.89 -8.03 -0.09
C ALA A 167 4.11 -8.66 -0.80
N TYR A 168 4.88 -7.82 -1.50
CA TYR A 168 6.19 -8.14 -2.05
C TYR A 168 7.21 -7.22 -1.39
N ILE A 169 8.12 -7.80 -0.57
CA ILE A 169 9.03 -7.05 0.27
C ILE A 169 10.48 -7.44 -0.03
N LEU A 170 11.27 -6.46 -0.33
CA LEU A 170 12.70 -6.55 -0.61
C LEU A 170 13.55 -6.15 0.61
N GLU A 171 14.87 -6.15 0.45
CA GLU A 171 15.81 -5.77 1.48
C GLU A 171 15.58 -4.34 1.99
N TYR A 172 15.73 -4.15 3.31
CA TYR A 172 15.44 -2.91 4.05
C TYR A 172 13.98 -2.44 4.04
N GLY A 173 13.04 -3.25 3.53
CA GLY A 173 11.61 -3.09 3.79
C GLY A 173 11.19 -3.93 4.99
N THR A 174 10.36 -3.38 5.86
CA THR A 174 9.86 -4.05 7.06
C THR A 174 8.35 -3.91 7.17
N LEU A 175 7.65 -5.02 7.40
CA LEU A 175 6.29 -5.05 7.91
C LEU A 175 6.34 -5.40 9.39
N ARG A 176 5.74 -4.58 10.25
CA ARG A 176 5.72 -4.78 11.69
C ARG A 176 4.32 -4.60 12.25
N ASN A 177 3.95 -5.46 13.23
CA ASN A 177 2.61 -5.45 13.83
C ASN A 177 1.49 -5.47 12.78
N CYS A 178 1.71 -6.12 11.64
CA CYS A 178 0.75 -6.18 10.53
C CYS A 178 -0.07 -7.47 10.55
N VAL A 179 -1.29 -7.40 10.03
CA VAL A 179 -2.14 -8.56 9.75
C VAL A 179 -2.22 -8.74 8.23
N ILE A 180 -1.75 -9.88 7.72
CA ILE A 180 -1.75 -10.19 6.29
C ILE A 180 -2.70 -11.38 6.06
N LYS A 181 -3.89 -11.12 5.50
CA LYS A 181 -4.95 -12.14 5.42
C LYS A 181 -5.79 -12.04 4.15
N ASN A 182 -6.44 -13.16 3.82
CA ASN A 182 -7.35 -13.25 2.67
C ASN A 182 -6.71 -12.80 1.36
N ASN A 183 -5.40 -12.99 1.21
CA ASN A 183 -4.67 -12.68 -0.02
C ASN A 183 -4.43 -13.96 -0.82
N GLY A 184 -4.24 -13.80 -2.12
CA GLY A 184 -3.99 -14.86 -3.05
C GLY A 184 -4.95 -14.83 -4.22
N ARG A 185 -4.90 -15.87 -5.05
CA ARG A 185 -5.76 -15.95 -6.23
C ARG A 185 -5.85 -17.36 -6.76
N GLU A 186 -6.80 -17.57 -7.66
CA GLU A 186 -6.87 -18.74 -8.53
C GLU A 186 -6.00 -18.52 -9.77
N PHE A 187 -5.17 -19.51 -10.08
CA PHE A 187 -4.29 -19.52 -11.26
C PHE A 187 -4.80 -20.54 -12.27
N THR A 188 -5.13 -20.06 -13.45
CA THR A 188 -5.64 -20.86 -14.58
C THR A 188 -4.63 -21.01 -15.72
N SER A 189 -3.51 -20.31 -15.66
CA SER A 189 -2.40 -20.39 -16.63
C SER A 189 -1.17 -21.06 -16.02
N SER A 190 -0.33 -21.69 -16.82
CA SER A 190 0.91 -22.30 -16.37
C SER A 190 1.91 -21.25 -15.85
N GLY A 191 2.68 -21.60 -14.80
CA GLY A 191 3.69 -20.70 -14.24
C GLY A 191 4.14 -21.11 -12.85
N ARG A 192 4.86 -20.22 -12.17
CA ARG A 192 5.27 -20.36 -10.79
C ARG A 192 4.63 -19.25 -9.95
N VAL A 193 4.18 -19.61 -8.77
CA VAL A 193 3.48 -18.70 -7.86
C VAL A 193 4.14 -18.79 -6.50
N TYR A 194 4.46 -17.65 -5.92
CA TYR A 194 5.19 -17.55 -4.67
C TYR A 194 4.51 -16.58 -3.71
N GLY A 195 4.21 -17.02 -2.48
CA GLY A 195 3.69 -16.18 -1.41
C GLY A 195 2.28 -15.64 -1.67
N GLY A 196 1.24 -16.32 -1.23
CA GLY A 196 -0.12 -15.78 -1.30
C GLY A 196 -0.26 -14.53 -0.44
N GLY A 197 0.13 -14.61 0.82
CA GLY A 197 0.22 -13.49 1.72
C GLY A 197 1.44 -12.63 1.41
N VAL A 198 2.65 -13.17 1.58
CA VAL A 198 3.90 -12.40 1.43
C VAL A 198 4.93 -13.13 0.57
N TYR A 199 5.56 -12.43 -0.34
CA TYR A 199 6.82 -12.82 -0.96
C TYR A 199 7.95 -11.96 -0.38
N LEU A 200 8.85 -12.58 0.41
CA LEU A 200 9.90 -11.91 1.13
C LEU A 200 11.27 -12.20 0.49
N VAL A 201 11.96 -11.14 0.04
CA VAL A 201 13.26 -11.21 -0.65
C VAL A 201 14.26 -10.29 0.03
N GLY A 202 14.69 -10.65 1.23
CA GLY A 202 15.68 -9.88 2.01
C GLY A 202 15.11 -8.91 3.04
N GLY A 203 13.78 -8.68 3.06
CA GLY A 203 13.13 -7.79 4.02
C GLY A 203 12.87 -8.42 5.39
N ARG A 204 11.98 -7.81 6.16
CA ARG A 204 11.63 -8.23 7.52
C ARG A 204 10.13 -8.31 7.74
N LEU A 205 9.70 -9.35 8.44
CA LEU A 205 8.38 -9.48 9.04
C LEU A 205 8.58 -9.56 10.55
N GLU A 206 8.04 -8.62 11.30
CA GLU A 206 8.20 -8.52 12.75
C GLU A 206 6.83 -8.43 13.43
N GLN A 207 6.53 -9.34 14.36
CA GLN A 207 5.28 -9.35 15.13
C GLN A 207 4.02 -9.34 14.24
N CYS A 208 4.06 -10.00 13.09
CA CYS A 208 2.96 -10.05 12.13
C CYS A 208 2.10 -11.31 12.32
N LYS A 209 0.81 -11.19 11.95
CA LYS A 209 -0.11 -12.32 11.81
C LYS A 209 -0.40 -12.55 10.33
N ILE A 210 -0.04 -13.72 9.83
CA ILE A 210 -0.21 -14.09 8.41
C ILE A 210 -1.15 -15.30 8.35
N HIS A 211 -2.39 -15.09 7.95
CA HIS A 211 -3.38 -16.14 8.01
C HIS A 211 -4.46 -16.07 6.94
N ASP A 212 -5.16 -17.18 6.71
CA ASP A 212 -6.28 -17.29 5.76
C ASP A 212 -5.92 -16.82 4.33
N ASN A 213 -4.65 -16.94 3.93
CA ASN A 213 -4.23 -16.66 2.57
C ASN A 213 -4.37 -17.93 1.73
N LEU A 214 -4.95 -17.79 0.52
CA LEU A 214 -5.30 -18.91 -0.34
C LEU A 214 -4.65 -18.81 -1.72
N LEU A 215 -3.87 -19.81 -2.09
CA LEU A 215 -3.43 -20.02 -3.47
C LEU A 215 -4.18 -21.23 -4.05
N LYS A 216 -5.00 -21.01 -5.06
CA LYS A 216 -5.74 -22.05 -5.75
C LYS A 216 -5.14 -22.28 -7.14
N ASN A 217 -4.90 -23.54 -7.47
CA ASN A 217 -4.36 -23.95 -8.78
C ASN A 217 -5.30 -24.91 -9.48
N THR A 218 -5.71 -24.55 -10.68
CA THR A 218 -6.54 -25.39 -11.56
C THR A 218 -5.81 -25.81 -12.85
N ASN A 219 -4.51 -25.51 -12.95
CA ASN A 219 -3.65 -25.86 -14.09
C ASN A 219 -2.25 -26.28 -13.60
N SER A 220 -1.32 -26.60 -14.52
CA SER A 220 0.03 -27.05 -14.18
C SER A 220 0.93 -25.92 -13.66
N ASN A 221 0.77 -25.56 -12.40
CA ASN A 221 1.56 -24.53 -11.73
C ASN A 221 2.39 -25.13 -10.58
N TYR A 222 3.54 -24.50 -10.33
CA TYR A 222 4.29 -24.72 -9.10
C TYR A 222 3.91 -23.62 -8.11
N ILE A 223 3.34 -24.01 -6.98
CA ILE A 223 2.88 -23.10 -5.94
C ILE A 223 3.73 -23.28 -4.70
N TYR A 224 4.21 -22.17 -4.14
CA TYR A 224 5.06 -22.16 -2.95
C TYR A 224 4.59 -21.09 -1.95
N GLY A 225 4.37 -21.52 -0.67
CA GLY A 225 4.07 -20.63 0.44
C GLY A 225 2.75 -19.87 0.30
N ALA A 226 1.62 -20.47 0.69
CA ALA A 226 0.35 -19.75 0.68
C ALA A 226 0.38 -18.54 1.63
N GLY A 227 0.96 -18.71 2.82
CA GLY A 227 1.17 -17.61 3.75
C GLY A 227 2.38 -16.78 3.34
N VAL A 228 3.57 -17.36 3.45
CA VAL A 228 4.84 -16.69 3.16
C VAL A 228 5.70 -17.56 2.27
N TYR A 229 6.30 -16.97 1.25
CA TYR A 229 7.45 -17.52 0.57
C TYR A 229 8.65 -16.60 0.77
N MET A 230 9.73 -17.14 1.30
CA MET A 230 10.94 -16.38 1.62
C MET A 230 12.15 -16.95 0.89
N THR A 231 12.88 -16.12 0.18
CA THR A 231 14.19 -16.48 -0.40
C THR A 231 15.35 -15.98 0.46
N ASN A 232 15.16 -14.87 1.15
CA ASN A 232 16.09 -14.26 2.09
C ASN A 232 15.34 -13.29 3.00
N GLY A 233 15.90 -12.91 4.15
CA GLY A 233 15.30 -11.95 5.09
C GLY A 233 15.07 -12.55 6.47
N TYR A 234 14.21 -11.91 7.25
CA TYR A 234 13.96 -12.28 8.64
C TYR A 234 12.47 -12.32 8.94
N ILE A 235 12.04 -13.32 9.67
CA ILE A 235 10.69 -13.45 10.25
C ILE A 235 10.88 -13.61 11.76
N THR A 236 10.39 -12.66 12.54
CA THR A 236 10.57 -12.64 13.99
C THR A 236 9.24 -12.41 14.69
N ASP A 237 8.94 -13.23 15.69
CA ASP A 237 7.75 -13.13 16.54
C ASP A 237 6.42 -13.09 15.75
N CYS A 238 6.35 -13.81 14.64
CA CYS A 238 5.19 -13.86 13.75
C CYS A 238 4.35 -15.12 14.00
N GLU A 239 3.04 -14.98 13.84
CA GLU A 239 2.08 -16.09 13.81
C GLU A 239 1.67 -16.37 12.36
N ILE A 240 1.93 -17.60 11.87
CA ILE A 240 1.60 -18.01 10.50
C ILE A 240 0.69 -19.24 10.60
N TYR A 241 -0.59 -19.09 10.23
CA TYR A 241 -1.58 -20.15 10.41
C TYR A 241 -2.72 -20.09 9.39
N ASN A 242 -3.46 -21.17 9.19
CA ASN A 242 -4.62 -21.28 8.30
C ASN A 242 -4.36 -20.80 6.86
N ASN A 243 -3.13 -20.86 6.38
CA ASN A 243 -2.83 -20.54 4.98
C ASN A 243 -2.96 -21.82 4.15
N GLU A 244 -3.62 -21.74 3.02
CA GLU A 244 -4.02 -22.90 2.22
C GLU A 244 -3.48 -22.85 0.80
N VAL A 245 -2.94 -23.98 0.33
CA VAL A 245 -2.73 -24.25 -1.09
C VAL A 245 -3.78 -25.27 -1.53
N ASN A 246 -4.73 -24.85 -2.34
CA ASN A 246 -5.72 -25.73 -2.94
C ASN A 246 -5.29 -26.10 -4.39
N ASN A 247 -4.71 -27.29 -4.52
CA ASN A 247 -4.20 -27.79 -5.78
C ASN A 247 -5.07 -28.91 -6.33
N THR A 248 -5.82 -28.64 -7.36
CA THR A 248 -6.69 -29.63 -8.02
C THR A 248 -6.02 -30.33 -9.20
N TYR A 249 -4.77 -29.97 -9.53
CA TYR A 249 -4.02 -30.56 -10.64
C TYR A 249 -2.99 -31.57 -10.15
N SER A 250 -3.11 -32.84 -10.63
CA SER A 250 -2.35 -33.99 -10.11
C SER A 250 -0.84 -33.99 -10.42
N TYR A 251 -0.37 -33.09 -11.29
CA TYR A 251 1.05 -33.01 -11.69
C TYR A 251 1.76 -31.74 -11.21
N SER A 252 1.23 -31.01 -10.28
CA SER A 252 1.85 -29.80 -9.74
C SER A 252 2.40 -30.01 -8.33
N TYR A 253 3.46 -29.29 -8.00
CA TYR A 253 4.06 -29.28 -6.67
C TYR A 253 3.49 -28.13 -5.84
N ALA A 254 3.08 -28.45 -4.62
CA ALA A 254 2.61 -27.46 -3.65
C ALA A 254 3.41 -27.60 -2.36
N ASN A 255 4.05 -26.52 -1.91
CA ASN A 255 4.66 -26.41 -0.60
C ASN A 255 3.94 -25.35 0.23
N CYS A 256 3.32 -25.76 1.33
CA CYS A 256 2.80 -24.87 2.36
C CYS A 256 3.90 -24.65 3.40
N ALA A 257 4.36 -23.43 3.54
CA ALA A 257 5.12 -22.94 4.70
C ALA A 257 4.60 -21.55 5.06
#